data_53d62438ebd67ed1bdc9e39a9c02891e
#
_entry.id   53d62438ebd67ed1bdc9e39a9c02891e
#
_cell.length_a   1.000
_cell.length_b   1.000
_cell.length_c   1.000
_cell.angle_alpha   90.00
_cell.angle_beta   90.00
_cell.angle_gamma   90.00
#
_symmetry.space_group_name_H-M   'P 1'
#
loop_
_entity.id
_entity.type
_entity.pdbx_description
1 polymer ?
#
loop_
_entity_poly.entity_id
_entity_poly.type
_entity_poly.pdbx_seq_one_letter_code
_entity_poly.pdbx_strand_id
1 'polypeptide(L)'
;MKTDFGRGLVAFSQGKYEDAFTFFQESHKKNVPPNKHLTLYNMGLSLIFLENFTRAKTYFFEALRYLPNHSNTLHWIAYIYFREGKLSKAESHYLNSLRVDPRSETSLKGCIHFFIDKGLNGHEIQTLLNREGVSLKENEIVFLKLAESVDVVINQNISFPLIGIDPRSTMQKSINIYGCYEPLMVKKICKNVGEKDIVYDIGAHIGYYSSIFNNVTKSKKVVSLEPDFYASNLIRRNTNERSIVVNKFIGSEVNHNTTTLNNLVSSIKIKPSVIKMDIEGFEVEAFEGGWEIIRELRPQIFLEFHPKFINKRNPGALKSLVEELFKLYNLEYTRNHWGHIKGEATSQSGWEKATPNIIFKISDEIILNDQKPNAFAIHCF
;
A
#
# COMPACT_ATOMS: atom_id res chain seq x y z
N MET A 1 -17.01 13.36 -28.92
CA MET A 1 -15.99 12.28 -28.85
C MET A 1 -15.00 12.61 -27.75
N LYS A 2 -14.64 11.66 -26.88
CA LYS A 2 -13.57 11.88 -25.88
C LYS A 2 -12.23 12.00 -26.63
N THR A 3 -11.45 13.03 -26.36
CA THR A 3 -10.10 13.20 -26.92
C THR A 3 -9.19 12.03 -26.54
N ASP A 4 -8.15 11.75 -27.30
CA ASP A 4 -7.18 10.68 -26.95
C ASP A 4 -6.55 10.95 -25.59
N PHE A 5 -6.26 12.21 -25.24
CA PHE A 5 -5.82 12.58 -23.90
C PHE A 5 -6.83 12.19 -22.83
N GLY A 6 -8.11 12.48 -23.04
CA GLY A 6 -9.19 12.08 -22.10
C GLY A 6 -9.36 10.55 -22.01
N ARG A 7 -9.16 9.80 -23.09
CA ARG A 7 -9.15 8.32 -23.08
C ARG A 7 -7.96 7.81 -22.27
N GLY A 8 -6.79 8.43 -22.44
CA GLY A 8 -5.59 8.13 -21.65
C GLY A 8 -5.81 8.29 -20.14
N LEU A 9 -6.43 9.40 -19.71
CA LEU A 9 -6.75 9.63 -18.30
C LEU A 9 -7.72 8.57 -17.74
N VAL A 10 -8.71 8.18 -18.53
CA VAL A 10 -9.65 7.10 -18.13
C VAL A 10 -8.94 5.76 -18.01
N ALA A 11 -8.12 5.38 -18.99
CA ALA A 11 -7.35 4.15 -18.93
C ALA A 11 -6.40 4.14 -17.73
N PHE A 12 -5.72 5.27 -17.49
CA PHE A 12 -4.82 5.43 -16.34
C PHE A 12 -5.56 5.24 -15.00
N SER A 13 -6.73 5.87 -14.84
CA SER A 13 -7.55 5.72 -13.63
C SER A 13 -8.09 4.29 -13.40
N GLN A 14 -8.10 3.47 -14.46
CA GLN A 14 -8.48 2.05 -14.43
C GLN A 14 -7.29 1.11 -14.22
N GLY A 15 -6.07 1.63 -14.05
CA GLY A 15 -4.85 0.85 -13.93
C GLY A 15 -4.33 0.24 -15.24
N LYS A 16 -4.91 0.62 -16.39
CA LYS A 16 -4.53 0.15 -17.73
C LYS A 16 -3.41 1.04 -18.29
N TYR A 17 -2.22 0.89 -17.74
CA TYR A 17 -1.12 1.83 -17.98
C TYR A 17 -0.53 1.74 -19.40
N GLU A 18 -0.52 0.56 -20.04
CA GLU A 18 -0.14 0.36 -21.45
C GLU A 18 -1.11 1.09 -22.39
N ASP A 19 -2.43 0.92 -22.17
CA ASP A 19 -3.45 1.61 -22.94
C ASP A 19 -3.36 3.13 -22.74
N ALA A 20 -3.17 3.55 -21.48
CA ALA A 20 -3.02 4.96 -21.12
C ALA A 20 -1.82 5.57 -21.87
N PHE A 21 -0.65 4.91 -21.83
CA PHE A 21 0.53 5.35 -22.55
C PHE A 21 0.26 5.48 -24.06
N THR A 22 -0.39 4.49 -24.66
CA THR A 22 -0.74 4.49 -26.08
C THR A 22 -1.65 5.67 -26.45
N PHE A 23 -2.70 5.92 -25.66
CA PHE A 23 -3.59 7.05 -25.89
C PHE A 23 -2.90 8.41 -25.71
N PHE A 24 -2.02 8.55 -24.72
CA PHE A 24 -1.22 9.77 -24.56
C PHE A 24 -0.23 9.94 -25.72
N GLN A 25 0.35 8.86 -26.24
CA GLN A 25 1.24 8.91 -27.41
C GLN A 25 0.48 9.36 -28.66
N GLU A 26 -0.72 8.86 -28.92
CA GLU A 26 -1.55 9.32 -30.03
C GLU A 26 -1.96 10.80 -29.88
N SER A 27 -2.28 11.22 -28.66
CA SER A 27 -2.54 12.63 -28.37
C SER A 27 -1.33 13.51 -28.65
N HIS A 28 -0.13 13.04 -28.29
CA HIS A 28 1.12 13.77 -28.55
C HIS A 28 1.42 13.92 -30.03
N LYS A 29 1.25 12.86 -30.85
CA LYS A 29 1.44 12.88 -32.29
C LYS A 29 0.53 13.87 -33.01
N LYS A 30 -0.72 14.01 -32.57
CA LYS A 30 -1.70 14.91 -33.17
C LYS A 30 -1.43 16.40 -32.92
N ASN A 31 -0.37 16.68 -32.14
CA ASN A 31 0.12 18.04 -31.85
C ASN A 31 -0.99 19.00 -31.31
N VAL A 32 -1.98 18.45 -30.59
CA VAL A 32 -3.12 19.24 -30.06
C VAL A 32 -2.64 20.05 -28.85
N PRO A 33 -2.49 21.39 -28.96
CA PRO A 33 -2.21 22.23 -27.81
C PRO A 33 -3.44 22.31 -26.87
N PRO A 34 -3.31 22.65 -25.58
CA PRO A 34 -2.28 23.57 -25.09
C PRO A 34 -1.20 22.92 -24.22
N ASN A 35 -1.20 21.61 -23.97
CA ASN A 35 -0.42 21.05 -22.87
C ASN A 35 0.51 19.91 -23.26
N LYS A 36 1.48 20.16 -24.16
CA LYS A 36 2.51 19.15 -24.50
C LYS A 36 3.22 18.60 -23.27
N HIS A 37 3.54 19.46 -22.30
CA HIS A 37 4.16 19.03 -21.05
C HIS A 37 3.28 18.05 -20.26
N LEU A 38 1.94 18.26 -20.20
CA LEU A 38 1.03 17.36 -19.50
C LEU A 38 0.92 16.00 -20.20
N THR A 39 0.91 15.98 -21.52
CA THR A 39 0.88 14.72 -22.28
C THR A 39 2.15 13.93 -22.04
N LEU A 40 3.32 14.56 -22.14
CA LEU A 40 4.63 13.95 -21.86
C LEU A 40 4.74 13.51 -20.39
N TYR A 41 4.26 14.32 -19.46
CA TYR A 41 4.18 13.99 -18.05
C TYR A 41 3.35 12.72 -17.82
N ASN A 42 2.15 12.62 -18.40
CA ASN A 42 1.28 11.45 -18.23
C ASN A 42 1.84 10.20 -18.94
N MET A 43 2.55 10.36 -20.07
CA MET A 43 3.32 9.27 -20.69
C MET A 43 4.40 8.77 -19.72
N GLY A 44 5.14 9.69 -19.10
CA GLY A 44 6.12 9.37 -18.07
C GLY A 44 5.49 8.65 -16.88
N LEU A 45 4.35 9.13 -16.38
CA LEU A 45 3.62 8.49 -15.30
C LEU A 45 3.17 7.06 -15.65
N SER A 46 2.60 6.86 -16.83
CA SER A 46 2.21 5.51 -17.27
C SER A 46 3.42 4.55 -17.25
N LEU A 47 4.59 5.03 -17.66
CA LEU A 47 5.81 4.26 -17.62
C LEU A 47 6.40 4.06 -16.20
N ILE A 48 6.13 4.96 -15.27
CA ILE A 48 6.45 4.74 -13.84
C ILE A 48 5.70 3.51 -13.32
N PHE A 49 4.39 3.43 -13.57
CA PHE A 49 3.56 2.30 -13.12
C PHE A 49 3.84 1.00 -13.88
N LEU A 50 4.49 1.11 -15.06
CA LEU A 50 5.05 -0.02 -15.80
C LEU A 50 6.53 -0.30 -15.44
N GLU A 51 7.08 0.39 -14.44
CA GLU A 51 8.49 0.36 -14.00
C GLU A 51 9.53 0.56 -15.11
N ASN A 52 9.13 1.15 -16.23
CA ASN A 52 10.06 1.50 -17.29
C ASN A 52 10.71 2.86 -17.00
N PHE A 53 11.52 2.89 -15.92
CA PHE A 53 12.11 4.14 -15.41
C PHE A 53 13.00 4.86 -16.41
N THR A 54 13.72 4.12 -17.26
CA THR A 54 14.58 4.72 -18.28
C THR A 54 13.78 5.54 -19.28
N ARG A 55 12.69 4.98 -19.82
CA ARG A 55 11.81 5.71 -20.74
C ARG A 55 11.02 6.79 -20.03
N ALA A 56 10.51 6.52 -18.82
CA ALA A 56 9.81 7.51 -18.03
C ALA A 56 10.64 8.79 -17.85
N LYS A 57 11.91 8.62 -17.46
CA LYS A 57 12.86 9.72 -17.27
C LYS A 57 13.04 10.54 -18.55
N THR A 58 13.12 9.92 -19.73
CA THR A 58 13.21 10.62 -21.02
C THR A 58 12.01 11.55 -21.24
N TYR A 59 10.78 11.03 -21.03
CA TYR A 59 9.57 11.83 -21.19
C TYR A 59 9.43 12.94 -20.14
N PHE A 60 9.86 12.71 -18.90
CA PHE A 60 9.88 13.75 -17.89
C PHE A 60 10.87 14.87 -18.21
N PHE A 61 12.08 14.56 -18.68
CA PHE A 61 13.01 15.60 -19.12
C PHE A 61 12.50 16.35 -20.34
N GLU A 62 11.82 15.67 -21.28
CA GLU A 62 11.19 16.34 -22.40
C GLU A 62 10.04 17.24 -21.93
N ALA A 63 9.21 16.82 -20.97
CA ALA A 63 8.16 17.65 -20.38
C ALA A 63 8.73 18.94 -19.76
N LEU A 64 9.87 18.86 -19.06
CA LEU A 64 10.55 20.02 -18.49
C LEU A 64 11.13 20.99 -19.54
N ARG A 65 11.34 20.57 -20.78
CA ARG A 65 11.71 21.51 -21.88
C ARG A 65 10.56 22.45 -22.21
N TYR A 66 9.31 22.01 -22.03
CA TYR A 66 8.11 22.85 -22.24
C TYR A 66 7.69 23.61 -20.98
N LEU A 67 7.85 23.02 -19.80
CA LEU A 67 7.55 23.64 -18.52
C LEU A 67 8.65 23.31 -17.50
N PRO A 68 9.73 24.11 -17.44
CA PRO A 68 10.89 23.84 -16.58
C PRO A 68 10.54 23.76 -15.08
N ASN A 69 9.56 24.54 -14.65
CA ASN A 69 9.11 24.64 -13.27
C ASN A 69 7.84 23.83 -13.02
N HIS A 70 7.82 22.55 -13.41
CA HIS A 70 6.72 21.62 -13.11
C HIS A 70 7.12 20.73 -11.92
N SER A 71 6.66 21.09 -10.73
CA SER A 71 7.00 20.45 -9.44
C SER A 71 6.82 18.92 -9.50
N ASN A 72 5.65 18.44 -9.97
CA ASN A 72 5.40 17.01 -10.04
C ASN A 72 6.34 16.26 -10.99
N THR A 73 6.77 16.87 -12.09
CA THR A 73 7.75 16.23 -12.99
C THR A 73 9.12 16.12 -12.32
N LEU A 74 9.56 17.17 -11.62
CA LEU A 74 10.79 17.14 -10.83
C LEU A 74 10.75 16.08 -9.74
N HIS A 75 9.60 15.94 -9.06
CA HIS A 75 9.37 14.88 -8.06
C HIS A 75 9.56 13.49 -8.67
N TRP A 76 8.94 13.18 -9.81
CA TRP A 76 9.05 11.85 -10.40
C TRP A 76 10.47 11.55 -10.94
N ILE A 77 11.20 12.56 -11.40
CA ILE A 77 12.62 12.40 -11.71
C ILE A 77 13.43 12.08 -10.46
N ALA A 78 13.13 12.76 -9.34
CA ALA A 78 13.76 12.48 -8.05
C ALA A 78 13.47 11.04 -7.60
N TYR A 79 12.20 10.60 -7.70
CA TYR A 79 11.77 9.24 -7.39
C TYR A 79 12.57 8.20 -8.22
N ILE A 80 12.72 8.42 -9.53
CA ILE A 80 13.50 7.50 -10.37
C ILE A 80 14.96 7.46 -9.91
N TYR A 81 15.58 8.60 -9.63
CA TYR A 81 16.96 8.63 -9.14
C TYR A 81 17.09 7.94 -7.78
N PHE A 82 16.09 8.06 -6.91
CA PHE A 82 16.07 7.36 -5.64
C PHE A 82 15.99 5.84 -5.84
N ARG A 83 15.10 5.37 -6.71
CA ARG A 83 15.01 3.95 -7.11
C ARG A 83 16.33 3.41 -7.72
N GLU A 84 17.05 4.26 -8.48
CA GLU A 84 18.35 3.93 -9.06
C GLU A 84 19.51 3.99 -8.06
N GLY A 85 19.28 4.35 -6.78
CA GLY A 85 20.33 4.55 -5.76
C GLY A 85 21.19 5.81 -5.98
N LYS A 86 20.80 6.72 -6.87
CA LYS A 86 21.52 7.95 -7.19
C LYS A 86 21.11 9.07 -6.24
N LEU A 87 21.45 8.91 -4.95
CA LEU A 87 20.91 9.69 -3.84
C LEU A 87 21.12 11.21 -3.99
N SER A 88 22.32 11.66 -4.39
CA SER A 88 22.59 13.10 -4.56
C SER A 88 21.73 13.74 -5.66
N LYS A 89 21.44 13.01 -6.75
CA LYS A 89 20.54 13.49 -7.80
C LYS A 89 19.09 13.49 -7.33
N ALA A 90 18.66 12.47 -6.60
CA ALA A 90 17.34 12.41 -6.03
C ALA A 90 17.09 13.61 -5.10
N GLU A 91 18.02 13.86 -4.17
CA GLU A 91 17.95 14.99 -3.23
C GLU A 91 17.79 16.33 -3.96
N SER A 92 18.67 16.60 -4.94
CA SER A 92 18.62 17.84 -5.72
C SER A 92 17.27 18.04 -6.41
N HIS A 93 16.71 16.99 -7.02
CA HIS A 93 15.42 17.08 -7.70
C HIS A 93 14.23 17.18 -6.73
N TYR A 94 14.25 16.50 -5.57
CA TYR A 94 13.24 16.68 -4.53
C TYR A 94 13.22 18.11 -3.99
N LEU A 95 14.39 18.66 -3.64
CA LEU A 95 14.50 20.04 -3.18
C LEU A 95 14.04 21.04 -4.24
N ASN A 96 14.42 20.84 -5.49
CA ASN A 96 13.96 21.71 -6.61
C ASN A 96 12.44 21.63 -6.78
N SER A 97 11.85 20.44 -6.67
CA SER A 97 10.41 20.27 -6.75
C SER A 97 9.68 21.09 -5.68
N LEU A 98 10.18 21.10 -4.43
CA LEU A 98 9.63 21.88 -3.32
C LEU A 98 9.91 23.38 -3.42
N ARG A 99 11.04 23.81 -4.00
CA ARG A 99 11.29 25.23 -4.28
C ARG A 99 10.29 25.80 -5.31
N VAL A 100 9.88 24.95 -6.27
CA VAL A 100 8.88 25.32 -7.28
C VAL A 100 7.47 25.38 -6.67
N ASP A 101 7.08 24.38 -5.91
CA ASP A 101 5.79 24.34 -5.22
C ASP A 101 5.91 23.61 -3.87
N PRO A 102 6.11 24.36 -2.79
CA PRO A 102 6.21 23.79 -1.44
C PRO A 102 4.87 23.19 -0.95
N ARG A 103 3.73 23.51 -1.61
CA ARG A 103 2.40 23.01 -1.25
C ARG A 103 2.04 21.72 -1.98
N SER A 104 2.86 21.25 -2.92
CA SER A 104 2.65 19.96 -3.57
C SER A 104 2.80 18.83 -2.54
N GLU A 105 1.68 18.27 -2.09
CA GLU A 105 1.65 17.18 -1.11
C GLU A 105 2.45 15.96 -1.60
N THR A 106 2.34 15.63 -2.89
CA THR A 106 3.10 14.54 -3.52
C THR A 106 4.61 14.78 -3.41
N SER A 107 5.07 16.00 -3.76
CA SER A 107 6.48 16.35 -3.69
C SER A 107 7.00 16.38 -2.25
N LEU A 108 6.19 16.92 -1.34
CA LEU A 108 6.54 17.03 0.08
C LEU A 108 6.66 15.64 0.73
N LYS A 109 5.65 14.79 0.56
CA LYS A 109 5.69 13.42 1.08
C LYS A 109 6.87 12.63 0.52
N GLY A 110 7.09 12.67 -0.80
CA GLY A 110 8.23 11.98 -1.42
C GLY A 110 9.58 12.46 -0.92
N CYS A 111 9.74 13.78 -0.73
CA CYS A 111 10.96 14.37 -0.15
C CYS A 111 11.16 13.94 1.31
N ILE A 112 10.11 13.96 2.12
CA ILE A 112 10.16 13.51 3.51
C ILE A 112 10.54 12.03 3.58
N HIS A 113 9.89 11.16 2.80
CA HIS A 113 10.23 9.73 2.74
C HIS A 113 11.69 9.49 2.32
N PHE A 114 12.19 10.26 1.36
CA PHE A 114 13.60 10.20 0.98
C PHE A 114 14.53 10.55 2.16
N PHE A 115 14.22 11.61 2.93
CA PHE A 115 15.03 11.98 4.08
C PHE A 115 14.85 11.04 5.27
N ILE A 116 13.67 10.47 5.48
CA ILE A 116 13.47 9.37 6.44
C ILE A 116 14.40 8.21 6.07
N ASP A 117 14.49 7.84 4.80
CA ASP A 117 15.39 6.76 4.34
C ASP A 117 16.87 7.10 4.60
N LYS A 118 17.25 8.37 4.59
CA LYS A 118 18.57 8.83 5.02
C LYS A 118 18.76 8.87 6.55
N GLY A 119 17.74 8.62 7.35
CA GLY A 119 17.80 8.57 8.81
C GLY A 119 17.47 9.88 9.52
N LEU A 120 16.95 10.89 8.82
CA LEU A 120 16.61 12.17 9.42
C LEU A 120 15.23 12.12 10.09
N ASN A 121 15.10 12.78 11.26
CA ASN A 121 13.82 13.04 11.92
C ASN A 121 13.15 14.33 11.38
N GLY A 122 11.92 14.60 11.83
CA GLY A 122 11.12 15.73 11.35
C GLY A 122 11.79 17.10 11.57
N HIS A 123 12.45 17.29 12.71
CA HIS A 123 13.16 18.56 13.03
C HIS A 123 14.38 18.75 12.11
N GLU A 124 15.15 17.71 11.88
CA GLU A 124 16.31 17.75 10.98
C GLU A 124 15.90 18.02 9.55
N ILE A 125 14.81 17.39 9.09
CA ILE A 125 14.22 17.64 7.76
C ILE A 125 13.78 19.09 7.64
N GLN A 126 13.05 19.62 8.63
CA GLN A 126 12.61 21.02 8.61
C GLN A 126 13.79 21.99 8.55
N THR A 127 14.82 21.75 9.37
CA THR A 127 16.05 22.57 9.40
C THR A 127 16.75 22.56 8.05
N LEU A 128 16.86 21.37 7.43
CA LEU A 128 17.43 21.20 6.09
C LEU A 128 16.61 21.96 5.04
N LEU A 129 15.29 21.80 5.02
CA LEU A 129 14.40 22.46 4.06
C LEU A 129 14.51 23.99 4.17
N ASN A 130 14.52 24.53 5.39
CA ASN A 130 14.69 25.96 5.63
C ASN A 130 16.03 26.46 5.10
N ARG A 131 17.13 25.75 5.37
CA ARG A 131 18.47 26.08 4.84
C ARG A 131 18.50 26.09 3.31
N GLU A 132 17.76 25.18 2.69
CA GLU A 132 17.65 25.06 1.23
C GLU A 132 16.62 26.02 0.61
N GLY A 133 16.08 26.95 1.39
CA GLY A 133 15.13 27.98 0.93
C GLY A 133 13.69 27.47 0.73
N VAL A 134 13.35 26.33 1.29
CA VAL A 134 11.98 25.79 1.29
C VAL A 134 11.33 26.10 2.64
N SER A 135 10.37 27.03 2.65
CA SER A 135 9.60 27.40 3.85
C SER A 135 8.24 26.71 3.82
N LEU A 136 7.97 25.87 4.82
CA LEU A 136 6.71 25.18 5.01
C LEU A 136 5.76 26.00 5.89
N LYS A 137 4.46 26.02 5.52
CA LYS A 137 3.39 26.60 6.35
C LYS A 137 2.82 25.54 7.29
N GLU A 138 1.93 25.91 8.20
CA GLU A 138 1.32 24.99 9.18
C GLU A 138 0.73 23.73 8.56
N ASN A 139 0.03 23.87 7.42
CA ASN A 139 -0.59 22.73 6.73
C ASN A 139 0.44 21.76 6.12
N GLU A 140 1.63 22.24 5.80
CA GLU A 140 2.71 21.40 5.24
C GLU A 140 3.61 20.85 6.36
N ILE A 141 3.83 21.61 7.44
CA ILE A 141 4.64 21.18 8.61
C ILE A 141 4.08 19.89 9.21
N VAL A 142 2.77 19.68 9.18
CA VAL A 142 2.14 18.46 9.71
C VAL A 142 2.70 17.18 9.11
N PHE A 143 3.18 17.23 7.85
CA PHE A 143 3.78 16.06 7.18
C PHE A 143 5.15 15.67 7.74
N LEU A 144 5.86 16.58 8.42
CA LEU A 144 7.12 16.24 9.08
C LEU A 144 6.93 15.16 10.15
N LYS A 145 5.71 15.04 10.68
CA LYS A 145 5.34 13.95 11.61
C LYS A 145 5.46 12.55 11.01
N LEU A 146 5.50 12.42 9.67
CA LEU A 146 5.85 11.15 9.03
C LEU A 146 7.23 10.62 9.47
N ALA A 147 8.15 11.53 9.78
CA ALA A 147 9.50 11.19 10.24
C ALA A 147 9.61 11.00 11.77
N GLU A 148 8.52 11.18 12.51
CA GLU A 148 8.45 10.93 13.94
C GLU A 148 7.94 9.52 14.19
N SER A 149 8.46 8.87 15.23
CA SER A 149 7.92 7.58 15.67
C SER A 149 6.67 7.79 16.50
N VAL A 150 5.70 6.91 16.29
CA VAL A 150 4.49 6.81 17.09
C VAL A 150 4.52 5.48 17.82
N ASP A 151 4.35 5.51 19.14
CA ASP A 151 4.31 4.29 19.94
C ASP A 151 2.99 3.55 19.73
N VAL A 152 3.08 2.33 19.22
CA VAL A 152 1.98 1.39 19.15
C VAL A 152 1.97 0.59 20.44
N VAL A 153 0.91 0.71 21.21
CA VAL A 153 0.76 0.07 22.53
C VAL A 153 -0.26 -1.06 22.43
N ILE A 154 0.18 -2.29 22.53
CA ILE A 154 -0.69 -3.47 22.48
C ILE A 154 -1.28 -3.77 23.86
N ASN A 155 -0.46 -3.62 24.91
CA ASN A 155 -0.85 -3.72 26.31
C ASN A 155 0.18 -3.02 27.20
N GLN A 156 0.01 -3.07 28.53
CA GLN A 156 0.88 -2.40 29.50
C GLN A 156 2.38 -2.76 29.39
N ASN A 157 2.69 -3.94 28.84
CA ASN A 157 4.06 -4.47 28.78
C ASN A 157 4.62 -4.53 27.35
N ILE A 158 3.82 -4.27 26.32
CA ILE A 158 4.21 -4.44 24.93
C ILE A 158 3.88 -3.18 24.15
N SER A 159 4.92 -2.46 23.75
CA SER A 159 4.86 -1.35 22.81
C SER A 159 6.04 -1.41 21.85
N PHE A 160 5.90 -0.77 20.71
CA PHE A 160 6.97 -0.59 19.74
C PHE A 160 6.77 0.70 18.94
N PRO A 161 7.85 1.36 18.52
CA PRO A 161 7.75 2.55 17.68
C PRO A 161 7.42 2.18 16.23
N LEU A 162 6.65 3.04 15.57
CA LEU A 162 6.32 2.93 14.15
C LEU A 162 6.51 4.30 13.48
N ILE A 163 7.23 4.35 12.37
CA ILE A 163 7.52 5.55 11.58
C ILE A 163 6.69 5.53 10.30
N GLY A 164 6.35 6.69 9.76
CA GLY A 164 5.69 6.83 8.46
C GLY A 164 4.16 6.89 8.55
N ILE A 165 3.58 7.04 9.74
CA ILE A 165 2.13 7.18 9.89
C ILE A 165 1.71 8.60 9.48
N ASP A 166 0.85 8.72 8.46
CA ASP A 166 0.24 10.01 8.12
C ASP A 166 -0.59 10.50 9.33
N PRO A 167 -0.27 11.67 9.90
CA PRO A 167 -0.92 12.20 11.10
C PRO A 167 -2.42 12.46 10.91
N ARG A 168 -2.90 12.51 9.67
CA ARG A 168 -4.31 12.70 9.31
C ARG A 168 -5.03 11.38 9.06
N SER A 169 -4.32 10.26 9.03
CA SER A 169 -4.86 8.94 8.70
C SER A 169 -5.79 8.38 9.78
N THR A 170 -6.61 7.42 9.37
CA THR A 170 -7.43 6.64 10.29
C THR A 170 -6.57 5.83 11.25
N MET A 171 -5.42 5.33 10.78
CA MET A 171 -4.45 4.61 11.60
C MET A 171 -3.96 5.47 12.77
N GLN A 172 -3.53 6.73 12.52
CA GLN A 172 -3.07 7.63 13.58
C GLN A 172 -4.19 7.90 14.61
N LYS A 173 -5.41 8.14 14.12
CA LYS A 173 -6.57 8.36 15.01
C LYS A 173 -6.84 7.13 15.88
N SER A 174 -6.76 5.94 15.31
CA SER A 174 -6.95 4.69 16.04
C SER A 174 -5.88 4.48 17.11
N ILE A 175 -4.61 4.68 16.77
CA ILE A 175 -3.51 4.55 17.74
C ILE A 175 -3.67 5.54 18.88
N ASN A 176 -4.05 6.78 18.61
CA ASN A 176 -4.28 7.79 19.65
C ASN A 176 -5.40 7.41 20.63
N ILE A 177 -6.43 6.71 20.16
CA ILE A 177 -7.61 6.34 20.98
C ILE A 177 -7.43 4.99 21.69
N TYR A 178 -6.88 4.00 21.00
CA TYR A 178 -6.85 2.59 21.42
C TYR A 178 -5.43 2.07 21.69
N GLY A 179 -4.40 2.88 21.44
CA GLY A 179 -3.00 2.45 21.46
C GLY A 179 -2.56 1.69 20.22
N CYS A 180 -3.50 1.14 19.43
CA CYS A 180 -3.21 0.36 18.23
C CYS A 180 -4.26 0.60 17.14
N TYR A 181 -3.92 0.21 15.92
CA TYR A 181 -4.83 0.16 14.78
C TYR A 181 -5.48 -1.23 14.72
N GLU A 182 -6.75 -1.31 14.34
CA GLU A 182 -7.52 -2.56 14.22
C GLU A 182 -7.44 -3.50 15.45
N PRO A 183 -7.87 -3.04 16.63
CA PRO A 183 -7.63 -3.75 17.89
C PRO A 183 -8.20 -5.18 17.93
N LEU A 184 -9.30 -5.46 17.25
CA LEU A 184 -9.87 -6.80 17.20
C LEU A 184 -9.05 -7.75 16.32
N MET A 185 -8.54 -7.27 15.19
CA MET A 185 -7.63 -8.05 14.35
C MET A 185 -6.32 -8.32 15.09
N VAL A 186 -5.72 -7.29 15.70
CA VAL A 186 -4.50 -7.43 16.51
C VAL A 186 -4.68 -8.45 17.62
N LYS A 187 -5.78 -8.36 18.40
CA LYS A 187 -6.10 -9.33 19.46
C LYS A 187 -6.24 -10.76 18.92
N LYS A 188 -6.87 -10.91 17.75
CA LYS A 188 -7.03 -12.22 17.10
C LYS A 188 -5.67 -12.80 16.66
N ILE A 189 -4.84 -11.98 16.03
CA ILE A 189 -3.46 -12.36 15.63
C ILE A 189 -2.64 -12.77 16.85
N CYS A 190 -2.58 -11.93 17.89
CA CYS A 190 -1.80 -12.22 19.10
C CYS A 190 -2.24 -13.51 19.83
N LYS A 191 -3.50 -13.91 19.67
CA LYS A 191 -4.01 -15.17 20.24
C LYS A 191 -3.58 -16.41 19.44
N ASN A 192 -3.43 -16.29 18.12
CA ASN A 192 -3.31 -17.43 17.22
C ASN A 192 -1.94 -17.57 16.56
N VAL A 193 -1.09 -16.54 16.63
CA VAL A 193 0.24 -16.51 16.01
C VAL A 193 1.32 -16.45 17.08
N GLY A 194 2.41 -17.20 16.91
CA GLY A 194 3.49 -17.28 17.89
C GLY A 194 4.89 -17.41 17.28
N GLU A 195 5.85 -17.71 18.13
CA GLU A 195 7.29 -17.70 17.80
C GLU A 195 7.71 -18.76 16.75
N LYS A 196 6.92 -19.81 16.55
CA LYS A 196 7.20 -20.84 15.55
C LYS A 196 6.72 -20.50 14.16
N ASP A 197 5.83 -19.52 14.06
CA ASP A 197 5.16 -19.19 12.81
C ASP A 197 6.05 -18.46 11.84
N ILE A 198 5.84 -18.75 10.58
CA ILE A 198 6.38 -18.01 9.43
C ILE A 198 5.22 -17.27 8.82
N VAL A 199 5.29 -15.96 8.82
CA VAL A 199 4.19 -15.09 8.41
C VAL A 199 4.49 -14.43 7.07
N TYR A 200 3.49 -14.46 6.18
CA TYR A 200 3.46 -13.63 4.99
C TYR A 200 2.47 -12.48 5.23
N ASP A 201 2.98 -11.25 5.26
CA ASP A 201 2.19 -10.02 5.39
C ASP A 201 2.05 -9.38 4.00
N ILE A 202 0.92 -9.66 3.35
CA ILE A 202 0.64 -9.29 1.97
C ILE A 202 -0.21 -8.01 1.96
N GLY A 203 0.33 -6.93 1.36
CA GLY A 203 -0.17 -5.57 1.52
C GLY A 203 0.32 -4.96 2.84
N ALA A 204 1.62 -5.09 3.09
CA ALA A 204 2.20 -4.74 4.39
C ALA A 204 2.22 -3.22 4.68
N HIS A 205 1.95 -2.38 3.65
CA HIS A 205 1.97 -0.92 3.76
C HIS A 205 3.24 -0.42 4.43
N ILE A 206 3.18 0.37 5.50
CA ILE A 206 4.36 0.84 6.25
C ILE A 206 4.95 -0.20 7.22
N GLY A 207 4.42 -1.42 7.25
CA GLY A 207 4.90 -2.50 8.11
C GLY A 207 4.26 -2.56 9.49
N TYR A 208 3.04 -2.05 9.65
CA TYR A 208 2.33 -2.10 10.93
C TYR A 208 2.16 -3.55 11.43
N TYR A 209 1.55 -4.42 10.63
CA TYR A 209 1.39 -5.83 11.01
C TYR A 209 2.71 -6.58 11.02
N SER A 210 3.60 -6.29 10.07
CA SER A 210 4.96 -6.84 10.09
C SER A 210 5.68 -6.55 11.41
N SER A 211 5.50 -5.34 11.97
CA SER A 211 6.06 -4.96 13.28
C SER A 211 5.38 -5.71 14.44
N ILE A 212 4.07 -5.95 14.37
CA ILE A 212 3.36 -6.81 15.35
C ILE A 212 3.93 -8.23 15.31
N PHE A 213 4.10 -8.80 14.13
CA PHE A 213 4.68 -10.15 13.98
C PHE A 213 6.12 -10.24 14.51
N ASN A 214 6.91 -9.17 14.35
CA ASN A 214 8.27 -9.13 14.87
C ASN A 214 8.35 -8.91 16.39
N ASN A 215 7.58 -7.96 16.92
CA ASN A 215 7.77 -7.46 18.29
C ASN A 215 6.82 -8.09 19.29
N VAL A 216 5.61 -8.46 18.86
CA VAL A 216 4.55 -8.97 19.75
C VAL A 216 4.49 -10.49 19.70
N THR A 217 4.22 -11.07 18.53
CA THR A 217 4.14 -12.54 18.39
C THR A 217 5.52 -13.19 18.27
N LYS A 218 6.55 -12.40 18.01
CA LYS A 218 7.95 -12.81 17.86
C LYS A 218 8.14 -13.94 16.83
N SER A 219 7.34 -13.87 15.76
CA SER A 219 7.31 -14.87 14.70
C SER A 219 8.70 -15.19 14.18
N LYS A 220 8.93 -16.47 13.84
CA LYS A 220 10.21 -16.99 13.38
C LYS A 220 10.75 -16.22 12.17
N LYS A 221 9.88 -15.89 11.24
CA LYS A 221 10.19 -15.11 10.03
C LYS A 221 8.97 -14.35 9.56
N VAL A 222 9.19 -13.16 9.01
CA VAL A 222 8.14 -12.34 8.38
C VAL A 222 8.55 -12.04 6.94
N VAL A 223 7.67 -12.29 5.99
CA VAL A 223 7.83 -11.90 4.59
C VAL A 223 6.79 -10.85 4.28
N SER A 224 7.22 -9.61 4.13
CA SER A 224 6.35 -8.45 3.89
C SER A 224 6.34 -8.12 2.41
N LEU A 225 5.16 -8.14 1.80
CA LEU A 225 4.96 -7.80 0.39
C LEU A 225 4.24 -6.47 0.29
N GLU A 226 4.86 -5.49 -0.38
CA GLU A 226 4.33 -4.15 -0.54
C GLU A 226 4.80 -3.54 -1.87
N PRO A 227 3.89 -3.20 -2.79
CA PRO A 227 4.27 -2.65 -4.09
C PRO A 227 4.75 -1.19 -4.03
N ASP A 228 4.28 -0.38 -3.09
CA ASP A 228 4.75 1.00 -2.97
C ASP A 228 6.19 1.06 -2.46
N PHE A 229 7.04 1.77 -3.19
CA PHE A 229 8.47 1.83 -2.89
C PHE A 229 8.77 2.55 -1.58
N TYR A 230 8.08 3.65 -1.28
CA TYR A 230 8.31 4.38 -0.04
C TYR A 230 7.83 3.57 1.16
N ALA A 231 6.64 2.97 1.05
CA ALA A 231 6.10 2.10 2.09
C ALA A 231 7.00 0.88 2.33
N SER A 232 7.51 0.23 1.27
CA SER A 232 8.45 -0.89 1.41
C SER A 232 9.78 -0.50 2.09
N ASN A 233 10.27 0.72 1.90
CA ASN A 233 11.43 1.23 2.63
C ASN A 233 11.10 1.48 4.11
N LEU A 234 9.89 1.99 4.40
CA LEU A 234 9.44 2.14 5.79
C LEU A 234 9.32 0.79 6.51
N ILE A 235 8.86 -0.27 5.83
CA ILE A 235 8.86 -1.63 6.43
C ILE A 235 10.26 -1.99 6.93
N ARG A 236 11.32 -1.75 6.12
CA ARG A 236 12.71 -2.06 6.51
C ARG A 236 13.16 -1.30 7.76
N ARG A 237 12.60 -0.11 8.01
CA ARG A 237 12.90 0.68 9.21
C ARG A 237 12.05 0.29 10.41
N ASN A 238 10.81 -0.11 10.16
CA ASN A 238 9.86 -0.47 11.21
C ASN A 238 10.00 -1.92 11.68
N THR A 239 10.75 -2.74 10.94
CA THR A 239 10.95 -4.17 11.24
C THR A 239 12.43 -4.48 11.52
N ASN A 240 12.74 -5.73 11.84
CA ASN A 240 14.08 -6.19 12.16
C ASN A 240 14.59 -7.23 11.14
N GLU A 241 15.73 -7.84 11.40
CA GLU A 241 16.40 -8.84 10.55
C GLU A 241 15.57 -10.11 10.29
N ARG A 242 14.48 -10.33 11.03
CA ARG A 242 13.55 -11.44 10.77
C ARG A 242 12.66 -11.18 9.57
N SER A 243 12.60 -9.93 9.10
CA SER A 243 11.76 -9.54 7.97
C SER A 243 12.51 -9.60 6.64
N ILE A 244 11.82 -10.13 5.64
CA ILE A 244 12.19 -10.05 4.23
C ILE A 244 11.16 -9.15 3.57
N VAL A 245 11.62 -8.07 2.94
CA VAL A 245 10.72 -7.11 2.26
C VAL A 245 10.80 -7.30 0.76
N VAL A 246 9.65 -7.58 0.15
CA VAL A 246 9.48 -7.79 -1.28
C VAL A 246 8.65 -6.64 -1.87
N ASN A 247 9.28 -5.82 -2.71
CA ASN A 247 8.60 -4.69 -3.34
C ASN A 247 7.95 -5.12 -4.66
N LYS A 248 6.80 -5.77 -4.57
CA LYS A 248 5.98 -6.25 -5.69
C LYS A 248 4.50 -6.26 -5.35
N PHE A 249 3.66 -6.23 -6.38
CA PHE A 249 2.25 -6.61 -6.29
C PHE A 249 2.12 -8.13 -6.13
N ILE A 250 1.02 -8.57 -5.52
CA ILE A 250 0.57 -9.96 -5.57
C ILE A 250 -0.55 -10.07 -6.62
N GLY A 251 -0.58 -11.16 -7.38
CA GLY A 251 -1.60 -11.35 -8.41
C GLY A 251 -1.67 -12.79 -8.91
N SER A 252 -2.41 -13.00 -10.00
CA SER A 252 -2.60 -14.32 -10.64
C SER A 252 -1.45 -14.71 -11.57
N GLU A 253 -0.64 -13.74 -12.03
CA GLU A 253 0.44 -13.97 -12.97
C GLU A 253 1.76 -13.30 -12.52
N VAL A 254 2.88 -13.84 -12.97
CA VAL A 254 4.21 -13.27 -12.73
C VAL A 254 4.60 -12.34 -13.86
N ASN A 255 4.95 -11.11 -13.50
CA ASN A 255 5.57 -10.16 -14.42
C ASN A 255 6.65 -9.33 -13.70
N HIS A 256 7.10 -8.24 -14.30
CA HIS A 256 8.14 -7.42 -13.71
C HIS A 256 7.77 -6.90 -12.32
N ASN A 257 6.53 -6.44 -12.13
CA ASN A 257 6.04 -5.80 -10.90
C ASN A 257 5.17 -6.68 -10.03
N THR A 258 4.72 -7.82 -10.56
CA THR A 258 3.78 -8.71 -9.91
C THR A 258 4.41 -10.07 -9.70
N THR A 259 4.14 -10.67 -8.56
CA THR A 259 4.44 -12.08 -8.29
C THR A 259 3.16 -12.81 -7.90
N THR A 260 3.17 -14.13 -8.02
CA THR A 260 2.11 -14.97 -7.46
C THR A 260 2.56 -15.51 -6.10
N LEU A 261 1.63 -15.93 -5.27
CA LEU A 261 1.98 -16.56 -3.99
C LEU A 261 2.79 -17.85 -4.21
N ASN A 262 2.43 -18.64 -5.23
CA ASN A 262 3.18 -19.85 -5.60
C ASN A 262 4.64 -19.52 -5.98
N ASN A 263 4.83 -18.51 -6.83
CA ASN A 263 6.18 -18.08 -7.23
C ASN A 263 6.96 -17.46 -6.08
N LEU A 264 6.30 -16.70 -5.20
CA LEU A 264 6.95 -16.08 -4.04
C LEU A 264 7.52 -17.14 -3.11
N VAL A 265 6.72 -18.15 -2.74
CA VAL A 265 7.15 -19.26 -1.89
C VAL A 265 8.29 -20.06 -2.55
N SER A 266 8.16 -20.35 -3.85
CA SER A 266 9.20 -21.10 -4.60
C SER A 266 10.52 -20.34 -4.70
N SER A 267 10.46 -19.02 -4.89
CA SER A 267 11.65 -18.15 -5.05
C SER A 267 12.39 -17.95 -3.73
N ILE A 268 11.65 -17.66 -2.63
CA ILE A 268 12.23 -17.41 -1.30
C ILE A 268 12.55 -18.72 -0.58
N LYS A 269 11.91 -19.83 -0.95
CA LYS A 269 12.03 -21.15 -0.31
C LYS A 269 11.68 -21.15 1.18
N ILE A 270 10.75 -20.30 1.56
CA ILE A 270 10.22 -20.18 2.92
C ILE A 270 8.73 -20.43 2.85
N LYS A 271 8.22 -21.45 3.53
CA LYS A 271 6.80 -21.83 3.49
C LYS A 271 6.04 -21.11 4.62
N PRO A 272 4.96 -20.35 4.33
CA PRO A 272 4.17 -19.70 5.37
C PRO A 272 3.32 -20.67 6.16
N SER A 273 3.23 -20.47 7.48
CA SER A 273 2.20 -21.08 8.33
C SER A 273 1.04 -20.10 8.57
N VAL A 274 1.29 -18.81 8.34
CA VAL A 274 0.29 -17.74 8.49
C VAL A 274 0.40 -16.78 7.31
N ILE A 275 -0.75 -16.33 6.80
CA ILE A 275 -0.86 -15.24 5.82
C ILE A 275 -1.77 -14.16 6.40
N LYS A 276 -1.30 -12.93 6.49
CA LYS A 276 -2.16 -11.74 6.61
C LYS A 276 -2.27 -11.12 5.24
N MET A 277 -3.48 -10.79 4.81
CA MET A 277 -3.74 -10.20 3.49
C MET A 277 -4.69 -9.02 3.60
N ASP A 278 -4.27 -7.90 3.03
CA ASP A 278 -5.03 -6.66 2.92
C ASP A 278 -4.52 -5.91 1.68
N ILE A 279 -5.22 -6.07 0.57
CA ILE A 279 -4.76 -5.66 -0.76
C ILE A 279 -5.83 -4.95 -1.59
N GLU A 280 -6.80 -4.37 -0.91
CA GLU A 280 -7.73 -3.38 -1.47
C GLU A 280 -8.41 -3.85 -2.78
N GLY A 281 -8.92 -5.10 -2.79
CA GLY A 281 -9.72 -5.68 -3.87
C GLY A 281 -8.95 -6.55 -4.88
N PHE A 282 -7.68 -6.90 -4.61
CA PHE A 282 -6.90 -7.85 -5.42
C PHE A 282 -6.90 -9.26 -4.84
N GLU A 283 -7.80 -9.54 -3.88
CA GLU A 283 -7.84 -10.81 -3.15
C GLU A 283 -8.08 -12.00 -4.09
N VAL A 284 -8.94 -11.84 -5.09
CA VAL A 284 -9.23 -12.91 -6.07
C VAL A 284 -7.97 -13.30 -6.83
N GLU A 285 -7.28 -12.31 -7.41
CA GLU A 285 -6.05 -12.53 -8.18
C GLU A 285 -4.93 -13.11 -7.31
N ALA A 286 -4.84 -12.70 -6.05
CA ALA A 286 -3.86 -13.24 -5.11
C ALA A 286 -4.13 -14.72 -4.79
N PHE A 287 -5.39 -15.09 -4.58
CA PHE A 287 -5.78 -16.49 -4.37
C PHE A 287 -5.60 -17.33 -5.64
N GLU A 288 -5.98 -16.82 -6.82
CA GLU A 288 -5.75 -17.50 -8.10
C GLU A 288 -4.27 -17.85 -8.30
N GLY A 289 -3.36 -16.91 -7.99
CA GLY A 289 -1.92 -17.15 -8.04
C GLY A 289 -1.36 -17.95 -6.87
N GLY A 290 -2.19 -18.38 -5.91
CA GLY A 290 -1.77 -19.01 -4.66
C GLY A 290 -2.45 -20.34 -4.31
N TRP A 291 -3.47 -20.77 -5.03
CA TRP A 291 -4.27 -21.93 -4.64
C TRP A 291 -3.46 -23.22 -4.45
N GLU A 292 -2.40 -23.43 -5.21
CA GLU A 292 -1.55 -24.61 -5.06
C GLU A 292 -0.91 -24.64 -3.66
N ILE A 293 -0.22 -23.57 -3.28
CA ILE A 293 0.44 -23.42 -1.97
C ILE A 293 -0.59 -23.41 -0.82
N ILE A 294 -1.73 -22.75 -1.00
CA ILE A 294 -2.79 -22.69 0.02
C ILE A 294 -3.37 -24.08 0.28
N ARG A 295 -3.61 -24.89 -0.77
CA ARG A 295 -4.11 -26.25 -0.62
C ARG A 295 -3.07 -27.20 -0.04
N GLU A 296 -1.79 -27.03 -0.40
CA GLU A 296 -0.68 -27.83 0.12
C GLU A 296 -0.41 -27.54 1.60
N LEU A 297 -0.23 -26.25 1.95
CA LEU A 297 0.28 -25.85 3.26
C LEU A 297 -0.80 -25.58 4.29
N ARG A 298 -2.03 -25.25 3.85
CA ARG A 298 -3.14 -24.86 4.72
C ARG A 298 -2.74 -23.81 5.78
N PRO A 299 -2.10 -22.69 5.37
CA PRO A 299 -1.73 -21.66 6.33
C PRO A 299 -2.99 -21.05 6.96
N GLN A 300 -2.88 -20.61 8.21
CA GLN A 300 -3.90 -19.71 8.78
C GLN A 300 -3.97 -18.41 7.97
N ILE A 301 -5.16 -17.89 7.66
CA ILE A 301 -5.30 -16.66 6.88
C ILE A 301 -6.10 -15.62 7.66
N PHE A 302 -5.51 -14.45 7.85
CA PHE A 302 -6.15 -13.24 8.34
C PHE A 302 -6.36 -12.31 7.15
N LEU A 303 -7.61 -12.18 6.72
CA LEU A 303 -7.98 -11.50 5.48
C LEU A 303 -8.82 -10.27 5.79
N GLU A 304 -8.41 -9.10 5.29
CA GLU A 304 -9.32 -7.98 5.09
C GLU A 304 -9.96 -8.13 3.71
N PHE A 305 -11.28 -8.25 3.70
CA PHE A 305 -12.03 -8.62 2.50
C PHE A 305 -12.79 -7.42 1.96
N HIS A 306 -12.57 -7.07 0.68
CA HIS A 306 -13.05 -5.84 0.04
C HIS A 306 -14.09 -6.11 -1.06
N PRO A 307 -15.33 -6.53 -0.75
CA PRO A 307 -16.32 -6.98 -1.74
C PRO A 307 -16.61 -5.96 -2.84
N LYS A 308 -16.66 -4.68 -2.49
CA LYS A 308 -16.96 -3.60 -3.45
C LYS A 308 -15.85 -3.46 -4.49
N PHE A 309 -14.60 -3.52 -4.07
CA PHE A 309 -13.45 -3.43 -4.99
C PHE A 309 -13.31 -4.68 -5.84
N ILE A 310 -13.48 -5.86 -5.24
CA ILE A 310 -13.52 -7.14 -5.97
C ILE A 310 -14.61 -7.11 -7.04
N ASN A 311 -15.84 -6.75 -6.68
CA ASN A 311 -16.97 -6.75 -7.63
C ASN A 311 -16.76 -5.73 -8.77
N LYS A 312 -16.14 -4.59 -8.48
CA LYS A 312 -15.81 -3.59 -9.50
C LYS A 312 -14.77 -4.09 -10.51
N ARG A 313 -13.81 -4.90 -10.04
CA ARG A 313 -12.71 -5.42 -10.86
C ARG A 313 -13.11 -6.68 -11.61
N ASN A 314 -13.72 -7.65 -10.92
CA ASN A 314 -14.07 -8.96 -11.44
C ASN A 314 -15.48 -9.37 -10.95
N PRO A 315 -16.54 -8.89 -11.62
CA PRO A 315 -17.91 -9.23 -11.25
C PRO A 315 -18.14 -10.74 -11.22
N GLY A 316 -18.66 -11.27 -10.11
CA GLY A 316 -18.96 -12.69 -9.92
C GLY A 316 -17.83 -13.54 -9.34
N ALA A 317 -16.58 -13.11 -9.37
CA ALA A 317 -15.45 -13.88 -8.84
C ALA A 317 -15.49 -14.05 -7.31
N LEU A 318 -16.09 -13.09 -6.60
CA LEU A 318 -16.25 -13.11 -5.15
C LEU A 318 -16.92 -14.41 -4.67
N LYS A 319 -17.97 -14.85 -5.36
CA LYS A 319 -18.70 -16.08 -5.00
C LYS A 319 -17.79 -17.31 -5.05
N SER A 320 -17.07 -17.48 -6.14
CA SER A 320 -16.14 -18.61 -6.32
C SER A 320 -15.03 -18.60 -5.28
N LEU A 321 -14.47 -17.44 -4.96
CA LEU A 321 -13.45 -17.29 -3.91
C LEU A 321 -13.98 -17.74 -2.53
N VAL A 322 -15.16 -17.26 -2.14
CA VAL A 322 -15.79 -17.61 -0.85
C VAL A 322 -16.08 -19.13 -0.79
N GLU A 323 -16.66 -19.70 -1.85
CA GLU A 323 -16.96 -21.13 -1.91
C GLU A 323 -15.69 -21.99 -1.79
N GLU A 324 -14.57 -21.59 -2.43
CA GLU A 324 -13.30 -22.30 -2.31
C GLU A 324 -12.70 -22.19 -0.90
N LEU A 325 -12.80 -21.04 -0.25
CA LEU A 325 -12.33 -20.86 1.13
C LEU A 325 -13.10 -21.78 2.08
N PHE A 326 -14.42 -21.91 1.94
CA PHE A 326 -15.22 -22.78 2.80
C PHE A 326 -14.99 -24.30 2.55
N LYS A 327 -14.48 -24.69 1.38
CA LYS A 327 -14.03 -26.07 1.15
C LYS A 327 -12.75 -26.41 1.90
N LEU A 328 -11.95 -25.40 2.19
CA LEU A 328 -10.62 -25.56 2.75
C LEU A 328 -10.54 -25.26 4.25
N TYR A 329 -11.36 -24.36 4.77
CA TYR A 329 -11.23 -23.78 6.11
C TYR A 329 -12.56 -23.68 6.85
N ASN A 330 -12.46 -23.67 8.18
CA ASN A 330 -13.48 -23.05 9.01
C ASN A 330 -13.23 -21.54 9.03
N LEU A 331 -14.29 -20.73 8.98
CA LEU A 331 -14.18 -19.29 8.92
C LEU A 331 -14.87 -18.62 10.08
N GLU A 332 -14.22 -17.59 10.62
CA GLU A 332 -14.83 -16.60 11.51
C GLU A 332 -14.72 -15.22 10.84
N TYR A 333 -15.65 -14.34 11.15
CA TYR A 333 -15.65 -12.98 10.61
C TYR A 333 -15.93 -11.94 11.68
N THR A 334 -15.54 -10.69 11.40
CA THR A 334 -16.00 -9.53 12.18
C THR A 334 -16.21 -8.34 11.24
N ARG A 335 -17.31 -7.63 11.43
CA ARG A 335 -17.62 -6.40 10.67
C ARG A 335 -16.89 -5.18 11.24
N ASN A 336 -16.37 -5.28 12.44
CA ASN A 336 -15.84 -4.15 13.20
C ASN A 336 -14.38 -4.38 13.64
N HIS A 337 -13.53 -4.84 12.74
CA HIS A 337 -12.12 -5.06 13.07
C HIS A 337 -11.39 -3.75 13.43
N TRP A 338 -11.85 -2.60 12.93
CA TRP A 338 -11.33 -1.26 13.27
C TRP A 338 -11.68 -0.78 14.69
N GLY A 339 -12.66 -1.40 15.37
CA GLY A 339 -13.06 -1.00 16.73
C GLY A 339 -13.83 0.31 16.87
N HIS A 340 -14.26 0.94 15.73
CA HIS A 340 -14.75 2.33 15.73
C HIS A 340 -16.24 2.54 15.57
N ILE A 341 -17.02 1.50 15.33
CA ILE A 341 -18.44 1.71 15.04
C ILE A 341 -19.16 2.04 16.36
N LYS A 342 -19.62 3.28 16.45
CA LYS A 342 -20.39 3.81 17.56
C LYS A 342 -21.58 2.88 17.89
N GLY A 343 -21.62 2.37 19.11
CA GLY A 343 -22.86 1.89 19.76
C GLY A 343 -23.19 0.42 19.60
N GLU A 344 -22.49 -0.37 18.80
CA GLU A 344 -22.69 -1.83 18.82
C GLU A 344 -21.66 -2.47 19.75
N ALA A 345 -22.07 -2.71 20.98
CA ALA A 345 -21.39 -3.63 21.89
C ALA A 345 -21.52 -5.03 21.27
N THR A 346 -20.60 -5.37 20.38
CA THR A 346 -20.48 -6.71 19.84
C THR A 346 -20.08 -7.66 20.97
N SER A 347 -20.50 -8.92 20.87
CA SER A 347 -20.18 -10.02 21.78
C SER A 347 -18.72 -9.95 22.27
N GLN A 348 -18.42 -10.44 23.45
CA GLN A 348 -17.11 -10.37 24.11
C GLN A 348 -15.89 -10.79 23.25
N SER A 349 -16.10 -11.49 22.13
CA SER A 349 -15.05 -11.89 21.18
C SER A 349 -14.93 -11.00 19.95
N GLY A 350 -15.98 -10.31 19.55
CA GLY A 350 -16.05 -9.54 18.30
C GLY A 350 -15.97 -10.37 17.01
N TRP A 351 -15.77 -11.68 17.12
CA TRP A 351 -15.65 -12.62 16.00
C TRP A 351 -16.77 -13.67 16.07
N GLU A 352 -17.40 -13.93 14.93
CA GLU A 352 -18.52 -14.86 14.78
C GLU A 352 -18.20 -15.94 13.77
N LYS A 353 -18.78 -17.13 13.96
CA LYS A 353 -18.66 -18.23 12.99
C LYS A 353 -19.32 -17.82 11.67
N ALA A 354 -18.59 -17.95 10.58
CA ALA A 354 -19.07 -17.62 9.25
C ALA A 354 -19.80 -18.81 8.60
N THR A 355 -20.75 -18.48 7.71
CA THR A 355 -21.30 -19.37 6.72
C THR A 355 -21.24 -18.69 5.36
N PRO A 356 -21.27 -19.42 4.22
CA PRO A 356 -21.27 -18.79 2.91
C PRO A 356 -22.36 -17.73 2.75
N ASN A 357 -23.57 -18.02 3.20
CA ASN A 357 -24.71 -17.11 3.11
C ASN A 357 -24.51 -15.82 3.91
N ILE A 358 -23.87 -15.90 5.08
CA ILE A 358 -23.55 -14.72 5.90
C ILE A 358 -22.52 -13.84 5.17
N ILE A 359 -21.46 -14.44 4.62
CA ILE A 359 -20.43 -13.72 3.86
C ILE A 359 -21.03 -13.05 2.62
N PHE A 360 -21.88 -13.76 1.87
CA PHE A 360 -22.56 -13.18 0.70
C PHE A 360 -23.47 -12.02 1.10
N LYS A 361 -24.30 -12.20 2.14
CA LYS A 361 -25.17 -11.11 2.64
C LYS A 361 -24.38 -9.87 3.03
N ILE A 362 -23.29 -10.01 3.76
CA ILE A 362 -22.43 -8.87 4.15
C ILE A 362 -21.82 -8.22 2.91
N SER A 363 -21.35 -9.02 1.97
CA SER A 363 -20.75 -8.54 0.73
C SER A 363 -21.74 -7.73 -0.10
N ASP A 364 -22.96 -8.22 -0.28
CA ASP A 364 -24.04 -7.53 -1.02
C ASP A 364 -24.40 -6.20 -0.32
N GLU A 365 -24.51 -6.21 1.01
CA GLU A 365 -24.77 -4.99 1.79
C GLU A 365 -23.68 -3.92 1.58
N ILE A 366 -22.41 -4.32 1.48
CA ILE A 366 -21.27 -3.42 1.23
C ILE A 366 -21.27 -2.93 -0.21
N ILE A 367 -21.55 -3.81 -1.18
CA ILE A 367 -21.58 -3.45 -2.61
C ILE A 367 -22.69 -2.42 -2.90
N LEU A 368 -23.84 -2.60 -2.27
CA LEU A 368 -25.03 -1.77 -2.53
C LEU A 368 -25.10 -0.46 -1.71
N ASN A 369 -24.24 -0.30 -0.71
CA ASN A 369 -24.34 0.84 0.22
C ASN A 369 -23.02 1.60 0.35
N ASP A 370 -22.96 2.81 -0.24
CA ASP A 370 -21.76 3.66 -0.20
C ASP A 370 -21.42 4.23 1.20
N GLN A 371 -22.36 4.17 2.15
CA GLN A 371 -22.15 4.67 3.51
C GLN A 371 -21.57 3.60 4.47
N LYS A 372 -21.52 2.32 4.04
CA LYS A 372 -20.94 1.24 4.86
C LYS A 372 -19.42 1.15 4.65
N PRO A 373 -18.68 0.62 5.63
CA PRO A 373 -17.27 0.28 5.46
C PRO A 373 -17.05 -0.58 4.22
N ASN A 374 -15.97 -0.33 3.49
CA ASN A 374 -15.67 -1.05 2.23
C ASN A 374 -15.19 -2.49 2.44
N ALA A 375 -14.86 -2.86 3.68
CA ALA A 375 -14.27 -4.14 4.02
C ALA A 375 -14.79 -4.72 5.34
N PHE A 376 -14.52 -6.00 5.55
CA PHE A 376 -14.67 -6.70 6.82
C PHE A 376 -13.57 -7.76 6.97
N ALA A 377 -13.29 -8.20 8.20
CA ALA A 377 -12.22 -9.15 8.43
C ALA A 377 -12.73 -10.61 8.47
N ILE A 378 -11.93 -11.52 7.90
CA ILE A 378 -12.14 -12.96 7.91
C ILE A 378 -10.89 -13.64 8.49
N HIS A 379 -11.10 -14.64 9.33
CA HIS A 379 -10.08 -15.55 9.81
C HIS A 379 -10.38 -16.96 9.33
N CYS A 380 -9.47 -17.55 8.56
CA CYS A 380 -9.53 -18.91 8.05
C CYS A 380 -8.56 -19.81 8.86
N PHE A 381 -9.05 -20.93 9.40
CA PHE A 381 -8.28 -21.80 10.30
C PHE A 381 -8.62 -23.28 10.13
#